data_664078e8dbdcfbd30a63c6d04dd21fed
#
_entry.id   664078e8dbdcfbd30a63c6d04dd21fed
#
_cell.length_a   1.000
_cell.length_b   1.000
_cell.length_c   1.000
_cell.angle_alpha   90.00
_cell.angle_beta   90.00
_cell.angle_gamma   90.00
#
_symmetry.space_group_name_H-M   'P 1'
#
loop_
_entity.id
_entity.type
_entity.pdbx_description
1 polymer ?
#
loop_
_entity_poly.entity_id
_entity_poly.type
_entity_poly.pdbx_seq_one_letter_code
_entity_poly.pdbx_strand_id
1 'polypeptide(L)'
;MVKKAQPLVAGRGKPVGNITRGTTNPNRLRRIDRYIASLSVMRSTDQPVVVDLGFGASPITAIELLQRLSKTNPNTHVVGIEIDRERVERGLAVATENLHFALGGFEVPMPAEFAPGRPATVIRCLNVLRQYDESDVPQAWARMQSRLAADGILIEGTCDELGRVASWVTLDVDRPLSLTISLRLAELEWPSKVAERLPKVLIHHNVPGERIHDFLTALDVAWRNAAGVGAHSAVQRWQATCREIAGAGWPVIGDRKRWRLGELTVDWAAVAPSA
;
A
#
# COMPACT_ATOMS: atom_id res chain seq x y z
N MET A 1 -21.34 -14.55 -14.78
CA MET A 1 -22.05 -13.28 -14.54
C MET A 1 -21.19 -12.42 -13.62
N VAL A 2 -20.55 -11.40 -14.16
CA VAL A 2 -19.80 -10.41 -13.37
C VAL A 2 -20.84 -9.54 -12.66
N LYS A 3 -20.88 -9.57 -11.31
CA LYS A 3 -21.74 -8.66 -10.57
C LYS A 3 -21.24 -7.24 -10.83
N LYS A 4 -22.09 -6.39 -11.41
CA LYS A 4 -21.83 -4.94 -11.54
C LYS A 4 -21.51 -4.40 -10.14
N ALA A 5 -20.40 -3.65 -10.05
CA ALA A 5 -20.05 -2.92 -8.84
C ALA A 5 -21.22 -2.01 -8.46
N GLN A 6 -21.63 -2.06 -7.21
CA GLN A 6 -22.59 -1.09 -6.69
C GLN A 6 -21.85 0.23 -6.42
N PRO A 7 -22.46 1.38 -6.73
CA PRO A 7 -21.82 2.67 -6.45
C PRO A 7 -21.52 2.81 -4.97
N LEU A 8 -20.38 3.47 -4.65
CA LEU A 8 -19.91 3.77 -3.28
C LEU A 8 -20.84 4.76 -2.55
N VAL A 9 -22.13 4.47 -2.48
CA VAL A 9 -23.13 5.31 -1.80
C VAL A 9 -23.44 4.70 -0.44
N ALA A 10 -23.08 5.42 0.64
CA ALA A 10 -23.42 5.05 2.00
C ALA A 10 -24.95 5.11 2.19
N GLY A 11 -25.58 3.94 2.42
CA GLY A 11 -26.86 3.90 3.12
C GLY A 11 -26.63 4.22 4.60
N ARG A 12 -27.57 4.90 5.28
CA ARG A 12 -27.47 5.23 6.71
C ARG A 12 -27.04 4.01 7.54
N GLY A 13 -25.83 4.09 8.14
CA GLY A 13 -25.30 3.06 9.04
C GLY A 13 -24.75 1.79 8.38
N LYS A 14 -24.56 1.75 7.07
CA LYS A 14 -23.89 0.63 6.37
C LYS A 14 -22.45 1.00 5.99
N PRO A 15 -21.50 0.05 6.12
CA PRO A 15 -20.11 0.23 5.64
C PRO A 15 -20.07 0.63 4.17
N VAL A 16 -19.11 1.50 3.81
CA VAL A 16 -18.90 1.97 2.43
C VAL A 16 -17.91 1.04 1.73
N GLY A 17 -18.39 0.29 0.77
CA GLY A 17 -17.59 -0.64 -0.01
C GLY A 17 -18.29 -1.98 -0.25
N ASN A 18 -17.53 -2.94 -0.80
CA ASN A 18 -17.99 -4.28 -1.11
C ASN A 18 -17.13 -5.34 -0.42
N ILE A 19 -17.74 -6.47 -0.06
CA ILE A 19 -17.00 -7.62 0.46
C ILE A 19 -16.05 -8.12 -0.63
N THR A 20 -14.76 -8.13 -0.33
CA THR A 20 -13.71 -8.63 -1.21
C THR A 20 -13.41 -10.11 -0.94
N ARG A 21 -12.59 -10.76 -1.79
CA ARG A 21 -12.20 -12.18 -1.62
C ARG A 21 -11.56 -12.47 -0.27
N GLY A 22 -10.90 -11.47 0.32
CA GLY A 22 -10.34 -11.55 1.67
C GLY A 22 -9.16 -12.52 1.82
N THR A 23 -8.52 -12.96 0.74
CA THR A 23 -7.34 -13.83 0.82
C THR A 23 -6.24 -13.15 1.60
N THR A 24 -5.77 -13.79 2.66
CA THR A 24 -4.67 -13.31 3.49
C THR A 24 -3.71 -14.44 3.85
N ASN A 25 -2.43 -14.12 4.04
CA ASN A 25 -1.38 -15.05 4.42
C ASN A 25 -0.39 -14.38 5.37
N PRO A 26 0.25 -15.13 6.27
CA PRO A 26 1.33 -14.61 7.10
C PRO A 26 2.45 -13.98 6.26
N ASN A 27 3.01 -12.89 6.75
CA ASN A 27 4.10 -12.13 6.13
C ASN A 27 3.80 -11.53 4.75
N ARG A 28 2.58 -11.62 4.26
CA ARG A 28 2.20 -11.09 2.94
C ARG A 28 2.49 -9.60 2.81
N LEU A 29 2.20 -8.81 3.85
CA LEU A 29 2.33 -7.35 3.83
C LEU A 29 3.64 -6.83 4.47
N ARG A 30 4.59 -7.73 4.82
CA ARG A 30 5.82 -7.35 5.53
C ARG A 30 6.66 -6.25 4.88
N ARG A 31 6.61 -6.11 3.53
CA ARG A 31 7.33 -5.07 2.80
C ARG A 31 6.71 -3.70 3.05
N ILE A 32 5.39 -3.66 2.96
CA ILE A 32 4.60 -2.45 3.23
C ILE A 32 4.73 -2.05 4.70
N ASP A 33 4.69 -3.01 5.63
CA ASP A 33 4.87 -2.74 7.06
C ASP A 33 6.24 -2.11 7.36
N ARG A 34 7.32 -2.59 6.69
CA ARG A 34 8.66 -1.99 6.80
C ARG A 34 8.70 -0.59 6.20
N TYR A 35 7.96 -0.36 5.13
CA TYR A 35 7.83 0.97 4.54
C TYR A 35 7.14 1.90 5.53
N ILE A 36 5.99 1.52 6.10
CA ILE A 36 5.28 2.29 7.12
C ILE A 36 6.19 2.58 8.31
N ALA A 37 6.89 1.57 8.84
CA ALA A 37 7.83 1.74 9.96
C ALA A 37 8.97 2.74 9.65
N SER A 38 9.29 2.99 8.37
CA SER A 38 10.31 3.96 7.97
C SER A 38 9.80 5.40 7.83
N LEU A 39 8.49 5.61 7.80
CA LEU A 39 7.89 6.94 7.69
C LEU A 39 8.24 7.79 8.93
N SER A 40 8.52 9.08 8.70
CA SER A 40 8.83 10.01 9.78
C SER A 40 7.66 10.14 10.77
N VAL A 41 6.44 10.20 10.27
CA VAL A 41 5.21 10.32 11.06
C VAL A 41 5.07 9.23 12.13
N MET A 42 5.57 8.01 11.88
CA MET A 42 5.56 6.93 12.88
C MET A 42 6.47 7.20 14.09
N ARG A 43 7.46 8.06 13.95
CA ARG A 43 8.40 8.45 15.05
C ARG A 43 8.05 9.80 15.67
N SER A 44 7.48 10.71 14.88
CA SER A 44 7.11 12.05 15.36
C SER A 44 5.79 12.09 16.12
N THR A 45 4.90 11.11 15.88
CA THR A 45 3.61 11.00 16.58
C THR A 45 3.79 10.23 17.88
N ASP A 46 3.32 10.78 19.00
CA ASP A 46 3.45 10.15 20.32
C ASP A 46 2.67 8.83 20.40
N GLN A 47 1.42 8.81 19.99
CA GLN A 47 0.55 7.63 19.95
C GLN A 47 -0.04 7.45 18.52
N PRO A 48 0.73 6.91 17.57
CA PRO A 48 0.24 6.75 16.21
C PRO A 48 -0.90 5.72 16.14
N VAL A 49 -1.97 6.07 15.44
CA VAL A 49 -3.07 5.17 15.10
C VAL A 49 -2.91 4.75 13.64
N VAL A 50 -2.69 3.46 13.42
CA VAL A 50 -2.51 2.87 12.09
C VAL A 50 -3.68 1.96 11.75
N VAL A 51 -4.34 2.23 10.64
CA VAL A 51 -5.47 1.44 10.15
C VAL A 51 -5.01 0.39 9.15
N ASP A 52 -5.46 -0.85 9.33
CA ASP A 52 -5.39 -1.93 8.34
C ASP A 52 -6.78 -2.12 7.71
N LEU A 53 -7.04 -1.43 6.61
CA LEU A 53 -8.34 -1.45 5.96
C LEU A 53 -8.45 -2.65 5.01
N GLY A 54 -9.46 -3.49 5.27
CA GLY A 54 -9.68 -4.73 4.52
C GLY A 54 -8.70 -5.82 4.92
N PHE A 55 -8.53 -6.09 6.22
CA PHE A 55 -7.58 -7.10 6.70
C PHE A 55 -7.90 -8.54 6.23
N GLY A 56 -9.13 -8.78 5.75
CA GLY A 56 -9.50 -10.03 5.07
C GLY A 56 -9.97 -11.14 6.02
N ALA A 57 -9.84 -12.38 5.57
CA ALA A 57 -10.40 -13.56 6.23
C ALA A 57 -9.79 -13.86 7.62
N SER A 58 -8.60 -13.34 7.91
CA SER A 58 -7.89 -13.55 9.18
C SER A 58 -7.26 -12.23 9.63
N PRO A 59 -7.26 -11.94 10.95
CA PRO A 59 -6.65 -10.72 11.50
C PRO A 59 -5.11 -10.73 11.47
N ILE A 60 -4.49 -11.73 10.84
CA ILE A 60 -3.03 -11.93 10.87
C ILE A 60 -2.27 -10.70 10.36
N THR A 61 -2.78 -9.99 9.34
CA THR A 61 -2.10 -8.81 8.79
C THR A 61 -2.10 -7.64 9.77
N ALA A 62 -3.17 -7.43 10.53
CA ALA A 62 -3.26 -6.42 11.57
C ALA A 62 -2.35 -6.77 12.78
N ILE A 63 -2.33 -8.03 13.20
CA ILE A 63 -1.44 -8.54 14.26
C ILE A 63 0.02 -8.30 13.88
N GLU A 64 0.43 -8.73 12.68
CA GLU A 64 1.79 -8.56 12.19
C GLU A 64 2.19 -7.09 12.01
N LEU A 65 1.24 -6.24 11.61
CA LEU A 65 1.44 -4.81 11.51
C LEU A 65 1.80 -4.24 12.88
N LEU A 66 0.99 -4.51 13.91
CA LEU A 66 1.27 -4.06 15.28
C LEU A 66 2.63 -4.57 15.76
N GLN A 67 2.93 -5.86 15.61
CA GLN A 67 4.21 -6.46 16.04
C GLN A 67 5.44 -5.79 15.38
N ARG A 68 5.30 -5.31 14.14
CA ARG A 68 6.39 -4.65 13.41
C ARG A 68 6.51 -3.18 13.78
N LEU A 69 5.39 -2.48 13.91
CA LEU A 69 5.38 -1.04 14.19
C LEU A 69 5.72 -0.74 15.64
N SER A 70 5.36 -1.59 16.60
CA SER A 70 5.72 -1.43 18.02
C SER A 70 7.24 -1.42 18.24
N LYS A 71 8.04 -1.98 17.32
CA LYS A 71 9.50 -1.89 17.35
C LYS A 71 10.02 -0.47 17.00
N THR A 72 9.23 0.30 16.27
CA THR A 72 9.56 1.68 15.90
C THR A 72 8.96 2.68 16.87
N ASN A 73 7.72 2.47 17.28
CA ASN A 73 7.01 3.25 18.28
C ASN A 73 6.14 2.31 19.15
N PRO A 74 6.54 2.06 20.41
CA PRO A 74 5.82 1.15 21.31
C PRO A 74 4.38 1.58 21.62
N ASN A 75 4.06 2.87 21.46
CA ASN A 75 2.74 3.43 21.73
C ASN A 75 1.80 3.31 20.49
N THR A 76 2.19 2.55 19.47
CA THR A 76 1.38 2.37 18.27
C THR A 76 0.09 1.60 18.59
N HIS A 77 -1.05 2.13 18.16
CA HIS A 77 -2.31 1.41 18.08
C HIS A 77 -2.59 0.98 16.64
N VAL A 78 -3.08 -0.23 16.45
CA VAL A 78 -3.55 -0.72 15.15
C VAL A 78 -5.05 -0.97 15.20
N VAL A 79 -5.77 -0.49 14.19
CA VAL A 79 -7.21 -0.71 13.99
C VAL A 79 -7.41 -1.52 12.73
N GLY A 80 -7.78 -2.80 12.86
CA GLY A 80 -8.24 -3.62 11.74
C GLY A 80 -9.67 -3.27 11.37
N ILE A 81 -9.91 -2.85 10.14
CA ILE A 81 -11.26 -2.56 9.63
C ILE A 81 -11.62 -3.56 8.55
N GLU A 82 -12.81 -4.11 8.62
CA GLU A 82 -13.32 -5.04 7.61
C GLU A 82 -14.83 -4.83 7.44
N ILE A 83 -15.31 -5.03 6.22
CA ILE A 83 -16.71 -4.84 5.87
C ILE A 83 -17.56 -6.08 6.18
N ASP A 84 -16.95 -7.23 6.27
CA ASP A 84 -17.59 -8.50 6.60
C ASP A 84 -17.64 -8.70 8.11
N ARG A 85 -18.86 -8.83 8.66
CA ARG A 85 -19.10 -8.95 10.10
C ARG A 85 -18.43 -10.17 10.73
N GLU A 86 -18.44 -11.33 10.06
CA GLU A 86 -17.82 -12.54 10.60
C GLU A 86 -16.29 -12.41 10.68
N ARG A 87 -15.68 -11.67 9.74
CA ARG A 87 -14.25 -11.38 9.80
C ARG A 87 -13.91 -10.44 10.94
N VAL A 88 -14.75 -9.43 11.19
CA VAL A 88 -14.61 -8.53 12.35
C VAL A 88 -14.71 -9.30 13.65
N GLU A 89 -15.69 -10.20 13.81
CA GLU A 89 -15.83 -11.04 15.00
C GLU A 89 -14.58 -11.87 15.29
N ARG A 90 -13.95 -12.44 14.24
CA ARG A 90 -12.65 -13.12 14.36
C ARG A 90 -11.53 -12.18 14.81
N GLY A 91 -11.55 -10.94 14.36
CA GLY A 91 -10.62 -9.91 14.81
C GLY A 91 -10.82 -9.57 16.28
N LEU A 92 -12.05 -9.32 16.69
CA LEU A 92 -12.40 -8.99 18.08
C LEU A 92 -11.97 -10.07 19.08
N ALA A 93 -11.98 -11.34 18.67
CA ALA A 93 -11.51 -12.45 19.50
C ALA A 93 -10.01 -12.40 19.85
N VAL A 94 -9.21 -11.61 19.12
CA VAL A 94 -7.76 -11.43 19.34
C VAL A 94 -7.39 -9.98 19.64
N ALA A 95 -8.36 -9.14 19.94
CA ALA A 95 -8.14 -7.74 20.30
C ALA A 95 -7.28 -7.62 21.58
N THR A 96 -6.47 -6.57 21.66
CA THR A 96 -5.64 -6.24 22.83
C THR A 96 -5.73 -4.75 23.11
N GLU A 97 -5.03 -4.26 24.13
CA GLU A 97 -4.95 -2.83 24.44
C GLU A 97 -4.52 -1.97 23.24
N ASN A 98 -3.64 -2.49 22.38
CA ASN A 98 -3.10 -1.76 21.23
C ASN A 98 -3.57 -2.31 19.87
N LEU A 99 -4.45 -3.34 19.86
CA LEU A 99 -5.01 -3.94 18.65
C LEU A 99 -6.53 -3.94 18.73
N HIS A 100 -7.15 -3.19 17.86
CA HIS A 100 -8.59 -2.97 17.82
C HIS A 100 -9.18 -3.42 16.51
N PHE A 101 -10.51 -3.67 16.48
CA PHE A 101 -11.20 -4.04 15.26
C PHE A 101 -12.54 -3.33 15.16
N ALA A 102 -12.94 -2.95 13.95
CA ALA A 102 -14.19 -2.28 13.67
C ALA A 102 -14.84 -2.78 12.37
N LEU A 103 -16.16 -2.83 12.37
CA LEU A 103 -16.94 -3.03 11.15
C LEU A 103 -17.00 -1.73 10.37
N GLY A 104 -16.52 -1.73 9.14
CA GLY A 104 -16.47 -0.55 8.31
C GLY A 104 -15.85 -0.77 6.94
N GLY A 105 -15.77 0.29 6.17
CA GLY A 105 -15.18 0.36 4.85
C GLY A 105 -14.36 1.64 4.66
N PHE A 106 -14.46 2.28 3.50
CA PHE A 106 -13.69 3.49 3.17
C PHE A 106 -14.01 4.71 4.03
N GLU A 107 -15.08 4.71 4.81
CA GLU A 107 -15.38 5.73 5.81
C GLU A 107 -14.47 5.65 7.06
N VAL A 108 -13.72 4.57 7.20
CA VAL A 108 -12.72 4.35 8.25
C VAL A 108 -13.25 4.71 9.65
N PRO A 109 -14.23 3.98 10.19
CA PRO A 109 -14.76 4.24 11.51
C PRO A 109 -13.72 3.92 12.58
N MET A 110 -13.60 4.79 13.60
CA MET A 110 -12.77 4.50 14.76
C MET A 110 -13.59 3.77 15.82
N PRO A 111 -13.01 2.74 16.48
CA PRO A 111 -13.63 2.07 17.64
C PRO A 111 -13.99 3.07 18.76
N ALA A 112 -14.97 2.68 19.58
CA ALA A 112 -15.51 3.56 20.62
C ALA A 112 -14.51 3.91 21.74
N GLU A 113 -13.44 3.14 21.89
CA GLU A 113 -12.33 3.38 22.82
C GLU A 113 -11.50 4.63 22.46
N PHE A 114 -11.56 5.04 21.21
CA PHE A 114 -10.89 6.27 20.77
C PHE A 114 -11.80 7.48 20.94
N ALA A 115 -11.20 8.63 21.17
CA ALA A 115 -11.94 9.89 21.15
C ALA A 115 -12.73 10.04 19.84
N PRO A 116 -13.98 10.52 19.87
CA PRO A 116 -14.77 10.74 18.66
C PRO A 116 -13.99 11.56 17.64
N GLY A 117 -13.93 11.07 16.40
CA GLY A 117 -13.23 11.75 15.32
C GLY A 117 -11.70 11.67 15.35
N ARG A 118 -11.09 10.84 16.24
CA ARG A 118 -9.62 10.66 16.25
C ARG A 118 -9.13 10.30 14.85
N PRO A 119 -8.19 11.08 14.26
CA PRO A 119 -7.69 10.82 12.92
C PRO A 119 -6.67 9.66 12.93
N ALA A 120 -6.50 9.02 11.78
CA ALA A 120 -5.46 8.03 11.56
C ALA A 120 -4.12 8.68 11.21
N THR A 121 -3.04 8.20 11.80
CA THR A 121 -1.67 8.58 11.42
C THR A 121 -1.29 7.93 10.09
N VAL A 122 -1.65 6.66 9.90
CA VAL A 122 -1.47 5.95 8.63
C VAL A 122 -2.69 5.08 8.35
N ILE A 123 -3.14 5.08 7.11
CA ILE A 123 -4.12 4.11 6.60
C ILE A 123 -3.42 3.22 5.58
N ARG A 124 -3.43 1.91 5.79
CA ARG A 124 -2.96 0.89 4.86
C ARG A 124 -4.16 0.20 4.21
N CYS A 125 -4.30 0.33 2.88
CA CYS A 125 -5.38 -0.27 2.09
C CYS A 125 -4.78 -1.12 0.96
N LEU A 126 -4.53 -2.41 1.20
CA LEU A 126 -3.85 -3.29 0.26
C LEU A 126 -4.79 -4.36 -0.33
N ASN A 127 -4.75 -4.49 -1.67
CA ASN A 127 -5.54 -5.44 -2.46
C ASN A 127 -7.06 -5.22 -2.41
N VAL A 128 -7.55 -4.15 -1.81
CA VAL A 128 -8.98 -3.84 -1.69
C VAL A 128 -9.49 -3.24 -2.99
N LEU A 129 -8.94 -2.11 -3.44
CA LEU A 129 -9.40 -1.39 -4.63
C LEU A 129 -9.18 -2.16 -5.94
N ARG A 130 -8.34 -3.19 -5.94
CA ARG A 130 -8.16 -4.05 -7.12
C ARG A 130 -9.47 -4.68 -7.63
N GLN A 131 -10.48 -4.82 -6.78
CA GLN A 131 -11.76 -5.45 -7.07
C GLN A 131 -12.87 -4.43 -7.41
N TYR A 132 -12.52 -3.15 -7.47
CA TYR A 132 -13.41 -2.04 -7.81
C TYR A 132 -13.17 -1.56 -9.24
N ASP A 133 -14.07 -0.75 -9.77
CA ASP A 133 -13.83 -0.05 -11.02
C ASP A 133 -12.82 1.07 -10.80
N GLU A 134 -12.07 1.43 -11.84
CA GLU A 134 -11.06 2.48 -11.75
C GLU A 134 -11.68 3.83 -11.39
N SER A 135 -12.86 4.10 -11.93
CA SER A 135 -13.63 5.32 -11.62
C SER A 135 -14.02 5.48 -10.15
N ASP A 136 -14.01 4.39 -9.37
CA ASP A 136 -14.29 4.42 -7.94
C ASP A 136 -13.08 4.87 -7.09
N VAL A 137 -11.86 4.75 -7.64
CA VAL A 137 -10.62 4.98 -6.90
C VAL A 137 -10.52 6.39 -6.32
N PRO A 138 -10.76 7.48 -7.09
CA PRO A 138 -10.65 8.82 -6.54
C PRO A 138 -11.59 9.06 -5.36
N GLN A 139 -12.82 8.56 -5.42
CA GLN A 139 -13.78 8.72 -4.35
C GLN A 139 -13.39 7.90 -3.10
N ALA A 140 -12.87 6.69 -3.29
CA ALA A 140 -12.36 5.87 -2.18
C ALA A 140 -11.17 6.54 -1.50
N TRP A 141 -10.22 7.07 -2.27
CA TRP A 141 -9.09 7.83 -1.74
C TRP A 141 -9.55 9.05 -0.94
N ALA A 142 -10.39 9.90 -1.51
CA ALA A 142 -10.89 11.11 -0.83
C ALA A 142 -11.57 10.77 0.52
N ARG A 143 -12.33 9.67 0.60
CA ARG A 143 -12.94 9.21 1.85
C ARG A 143 -11.91 8.81 2.89
N MET A 144 -10.90 8.02 2.50
CA MET A 144 -9.83 7.60 3.40
C MET A 144 -8.96 8.79 3.82
N GLN A 145 -8.62 9.69 2.89
CA GLN A 145 -7.84 10.91 3.16
C GLN A 145 -8.54 11.81 4.18
N SER A 146 -9.87 11.94 4.13
CA SER A 146 -10.64 12.73 5.10
C SER A 146 -10.57 12.20 6.54
N ARG A 147 -10.00 11.02 6.75
CA ARG A 147 -9.81 10.38 8.06
C ARG A 147 -8.36 10.43 8.55
N LEU A 148 -7.46 11.00 7.77
CA LEU A 148 -6.06 11.18 8.14
C LEU A 148 -5.87 12.34 9.12
N ALA A 149 -4.83 12.25 9.93
CA ALA A 149 -4.24 13.40 10.61
C ALA A 149 -3.64 14.38 9.60
N ALA A 150 -3.37 15.60 9.99
CA ALA A 150 -2.87 16.64 9.08
C ALA A 150 -1.55 16.26 8.38
N ASP A 151 -0.70 15.47 9.04
CA ASP A 151 0.54 14.89 8.53
C ASP A 151 0.41 13.38 8.22
N GLY A 152 -0.84 12.89 8.20
CA GLY A 152 -1.15 11.47 8.01
C GLY A 152 -0.92 11.00 6.57
N ILE A 153 -0.73 9.69 6.43
CA ILE A 153 -0.38 9.04 5.15
C ILE A 153 -1.35 7.91 4.83
N LEU A 154 -1.87 7.92 3.62
CA LEU A 154 -2.59 6.78 3.03
C LEU A 154 -1.63 5.99 2.15
N ILE A 155 -1.61 4.67 2.32
CA ILE A 155 -0.87 3.72 1.48
C ILE A 155 -1.88 2.79 0.83
N GLU A 156 -2.11 2.98 -0.46
CA GLU A 156 -3.01 2.16 -1.26
C GLU A 156 -2.24 1.39 -2.32
N GLY A 157 -2.52 0.09 -2.46
CA GLY A 157 -1.81 -0.68 -3.46
C GLY A 157 -2.17 -2.16 -3.50
N THR A 158 -1.28 -2.92 -4.13
CA THR A 158 -1.48 -4.36 -4.31
C THR A 158 -0.20 -5.15 -4.05
N CYS A 159 -0.37 -6.40 -3.69
CA CYS A 159 0.73 -7.37 -3.62
C CYS A 159 0.25 -8.77 -4.04
N ASP A 160 1.20 -9.63 -4.38
CA ASP A 160 0.94 -11.05 -4.60
C ASP A 160 0.62 -11.79 -3.26
N GLU A 161 0.30 -13.08 -3.34
CA GLU A 161 -0.09 -13.88 -2.17
C GLU A 161 1.04 -14.03 -1.14
N LEU A 162 2.30 -13.93 -1.58
CA LEU A 162 3.49 -14.11 -0.74
C LEU A 162 4.18 -12.78 -0.39
N GLY A 163 3.69 -11.64 -0.91
CA GLY A 163 4.31 -10.34 -0.73
C GLY A 163 5.71 -10.26 -1.36
N ARG A 164 5.94 -10.97 -2.47
CA ARG A 164 7.21 -10.93 -3.23
C ARG A 164 7.24 -9.82 -4.26
N VAL A 165 6.07 -9.53 -4.82
CA VAL A 165 5.82 -8.44 -5.76
C VAL A 165 4.73 -7.56 -5.18
N ALA A 166 5.02 -6.27 -5.05
CA ALA A 166 4.07 -5.30 -4.53
C ALA A 166 4.31 -3.93 -5.17
N SER A 167 3.26 -3.14 -5.27
CA SER A 167 3.38 -1.71 -5.51
C SER A 167 2.27 -0.96 -4.78
N TRP A 168 2.55 0.29 -4.44
CA TRP A 168 1.59 1.14 -3.74
C TRP A 168 1.82 2.61 -4.06
N VAL A 169 0.71 3.34 -4.04
CA VAL A 169 0.70 4.80 -4.04
C VAL A 169 0.73 5.27 -2.59
N THR A 170 1.58 6.26 -2.33
CA THR A 170 1.58 7.01 -1.07
C THR A 170 0.87 8.33 -1.31
N LEU A 171 -0.15 8.63 -0.49
CA LEU A 171 -0.93 9.86 -0.55
C LEU A 171 -0.84 10.58 0.81
N ASP A 172 -0.82 11.92 0.76
CA ASP A 172 -1.11 12.75 1.94
C ASP A 172 -2.63 13.05 2.03
N VAL A 173 -2.99 14.02 2.84
CA VAL A 173 -4.40 14.43 3.03
C VAL A 173 -5.04 15.01 1.76
N ASP A 174 -4.25 15.50 0.80
CA ASP A 174 -4.72 16.25 -0.35
C ASP A 174 -4.53 15.50 -1.68
N ARG A 175 -3.41 14.77 -1.84
CA ARG A 175 -3.01 14.26 -3.16
C ARG A 175 -2.13 13.00 -3.08
N PRO A 176 -2.02 12.25 -4.18
CA PRO A 176 -0.97 11.25 -4.34
C PRO A 176 0.40 11.91 -4.48
N LEU A 177 1.39 11.35 -3.78
CA LEU A 177 2.77 11.84 -3.70
C LEU A 177 3.74 11.00 -4.54
N SER A 178 3.61 9.68 -4.49
CA SER A 178 4.59 8.79 -5.10
C SER A 178 4.03 7.40 -5.39
N LEU A 179 4.66 6.71 -6.34
CA LEU A 179 4.52 5.27 -6.55
C LEU A 179 5.78 4.58 -6.02
N THR A 180 5.60 3.56 -5.19
CA THR A 180 6.67 2.64 -4.79
C THR A 180 6.42 1.27 -5.39
N ILE A 181 7.44 0.70 -6.03
CA ILE A 181 7.48 -0.71 -6.43
C ILE A 181 8.41 -1.47 -5.48
N SER A 182 8.09 -2.73 -5.19
CA SER A 182 8.86 -3.58 -4.29
C SER A 182 8.91 -5.01 -4.82
N LEU A 183 10.11 -5.48 -5.11
CA LEU A 183 10.37 -6.74 -5.79
C LEU A 183 11.28 -7.64 -4.95
N ARG A 184 11.01 -8.95 -4.92
CA ARG A 184 11.99 -9.94 -4.47
C ARG A 184 13.05 -10.06 -5.56
N LEU A 185 14.27 -9.63 -5.24
CA LEU A 185 15.37 -9.57 -6.22
C LEU A 185 15.95 -10.93 -6.60
N ALA A 186 15.88 -11.91 -5.70
CA ALA A 186 16.26 -13.28 -6.03
C ALA A 186 15.33 -13.82 -7.12
N GLU A 187 15.90 -14.31 -8.20
CA GLU A 187 15.16 -14.86 -9.36
C GLU A 187 14.32 -13.82 -10.11
N LEU A 188 14.62 -12.53 -9.94
CA LEU A 188 13.93 -11.47 -10.69
C LEU A 188 14.41 -11.49 -12.15
N GLU A 189 13.49 -11.83 -13.04
CA GLU A 189 13.74 -11.86 -14.46
C GLU A 189 13.70 -10.42 -15.03
N TRP A 190 12.58 -9.73 -14.84
CA TRP A 190 12.36 -8.36 -15.30
C TRP A 190 11.64 -7.53 -14.24
N PRO A 191 12.05 -6.27 -13.98
CA PRO A 191 11.35 -5.36 -13.09
C PRO A 191 9.90 -5.09 -13.47
N SER A 192 9.59 -5.06 -14.77
CA SER A 192 8.22 -4.90 -15.28
C SER A 192 7.24 -5.98 -14.81
N LYS A 193 7.70 -7.08 -14.20
CA LYS A 193 6.86 -8.04 -13.49
C LYS A 193 5.92 -7.37 -12.47
N VAL A 194 6.31 -6.21 -11.95
CA VAL A 194 5.46 -5.43 -11.05
C VAL A 194 4.13 -5.00 -11.69
N ALA A 195 4.03 -4.96 -13.02
CA ALA A 195 2.81 -4.66 -13.75
C ALA A 195 1.64 -5.57 -13.34
N GLU A 196 1.91 -6.82 -12.96
CA GLU A 196 0.91 -7.75 -12.44
C GLU A 196 0.27 -7.28 -11.13
N ARG A 197 0.91 -6.33 -10.44
CA ARG A 197 0.53 -5.81 -9.13
C ARG A 197 0.53 -4.28 -9.07
N LEU A 198 0.20 -3.63 -10.16
CA LEU A 198 -0.04 -2.19 -10.15
C LEU A 198 -1.32 -1.86 -9.35
N PRO A 199 -1.38 -0.70 -8.67
CA PRO A 199 -2.60 -0.16 -8.09
C PRO A 199 -3.68 0.00 -9.17
N LYS A 200 -4.95 -0.07 -8.76
CA LYS A 200 -6.09 -0.08 -9.70
C LYS A 200 -6.06 1.12 -10.65
N VAL A 201 -5.68 2.27 -10.18
CA VAL A 201 -5.58 3.53 -10.93
C VAL A 201 -4.53 3.50 -12.06
N LEU A 202 -3.63 2.50 -12.09
CA LEU A 202 -2.56 2.38 -13.09
C LEU A 202 -2.68 1.15 -13.99
N ILE A 203 -3.52 0.17 -13.63
CA ILE A 203 -3.57 -1.11 -14.35
C ILE A 203 -3.86 -0.92 -15.84
N HIS A 204 -4.84 -0.09 -16.18
CA HIS A 204 -5.28 0.12 -17.56
C HIS A 204 -4.40 1.11 -18.33
N HIS A 205 -3.56 1.85 -17.61
CA HIS A 205 -2.60 2.81 -18.16
C HIS A 205 -1.23 2.20 -18.47
N ASN A 206 -1.01 0.91 -18.23
CA ASN A 206 0.23 0.26 -18.63
C ASN A 206 0.22 -0.14 -20.11
N VAL A 207 0.11 0.84 -20.98
CA VAL A 207 0.06 0.71 -22.44
C VAL A 207 0.97 1.74 -23.10
N PRO A 208 1.50 1.51 -24.31
CA PRO A 208 2.38 2.46 -25.00
C PRO A 208 1.78 3.87 -25.07
N GLY A 209 2.59 4.87 -24.74
CA GLY A 209 2.19 6.28 -24.69
C GLY A 209 1.76 6.77 -23.31
N GLU A 210 1.63 5.86 -22.35
CA GLU A 210 1.31 6.22 -20.96
C GLU A 210 2.57 6.23 -20.08
N ARG A 211 2.64 7.16 -19.13
CA ARG A 211 3.82 7.41 -18.29
C ARG A 211 4.28 6.18 -17.48
N ILE A 212 3.33 5.41 -16.93
CA ILE A 212 3.67 4.19 -16.18
C ILE A 212 4.29 3.14 -17.09
N HIS A 213 3.85 3.01 -18.33
CA HIS A 213 4.43 2.09 -19.31
C HIS A 213 5.88 2.49 -19.66
N ASP A 214 6.10 3.78 -19.90
CA ASP A 214 7.43 4.32 -20.20
C ASP A 214 8.38 4.11 -19.03
N PHE A 215 7.92 4.33 -17.80
CA PHE A 215 8.69 4.05 -16.58
C PHE A 215 9.08 2.58 -16.46
N LEU A 216 8.16 1.64 -16.64
CA LEU A 216 8.45 0.21 -16.55
C LEU A 216 9.38 -0.25 -17.69
N THR A 217 9.21 0.29 -18.88
CA THR A 217 10.11 0.06 -20.01
C THR A 217 11.53 0.54 -19.73
N ALA A 218 11.65 1.76 -19.19
CA ALA A 218 12.96 2.32 -18.78
C ALA A 218 13.62 1.45 -17.70
N LEU A 219 12.86 0.96 -16.74
CA LEU A 219 13.35 0.03 -15.71
C LEU A 219 13.91 -1.26 -16.29
N ASP A 220 13.25 -1.86 -17.26
CA ASP A 220 13.72 -3.09 -17.90
C ASP A 220 14.97 -2.85 -18.73
N VAL A 221 15.08 -1.69 -19.39
CA VAL A 221 16.30 -1.28 -20.09
C VAL A 221 17.47 -1.13 -19.11
N ALA A 222 17.27 -0.40 -18.03
CA ALA A 222 18.30 -0.20 -17.00
C ALA A 222 18.70 -1.52 -16.31
N TRP A 223 17.74 -2.42 -16.07
CA TRP A 223 18.01 -3.74 -15.52
C TRP A 223 18.86 -4.61 -16.47
N ARG A 224 18.57 -4.55 -17.76
CA ARG A 224 19.37 -5.23 -18.80
C ARG A 224 20.79 -4.67 -18.86
N ASN A 225 20.94 -3.35 -18.84
CA ASN A 225 22.27 -2.69 -18.86
C ASN A 225 23.11 -3.06 -17.64
N ALA A 226 22.47 -3.24 -16.49
CA ALA A 226 23.12 -3.67 -15.25
C ALA A 226 23.40 -5.19 -15.17
N ALA A 227 23.22 -5.97 -16.25
CA ALA A 227 23.36 -7.43 -16.22
C ALA A 227 24.76 -7.89 -15.76
N GLY A 228 25.84 -7.22 -16.18
CA GLY A 228 27.20 -7.54 -15.77
C GLY A 228 27.42 -7.43 -14.25
N VAL A 229 26.78 -6.48 -13.60
CA VAL A 229 26.82 -6.34 -12.13
C VAL A 229 26.04 -7.47 -11.43
N GLY A 230 25.06 -8.04 -12.11
CA GLY A 230 24.21 -9.13 -11.63
C GLY A 230 24.98 -10.41 -11.32
N ALA A 231 26.13 -10.65 -11.99
CA ALA A 231 27.00 -11.79 -11.72
C ALA A 231 27.48 -11.87 -10.26
N HIS A 232 27.54 -10.73 -9.57
CA HIS A 232 28.00 -10.64 -8.19
C HIS A 232 26.83 -10.65 -7.18
N SER A 233 25.74 -9.96 -7.48
CA SER A 233 24.59 -9.86 -6.57
C SER A 233 23.37 -9.22 -7.25
N ALA A 234 22.19 -9.86 -7.11
CA ALA A 234 20.92 -9.28 -7.54
C ALA A 234 20.63 -7.93 -6.87
N VAL A 235 21.07 -7.73 -5.61
CA VAL A 235 20.94 -6.45 -4.89
C VAL A 235 21.81 -5.38 -5.52
N GLN A 236 23.05 -5.70 -5.90
CA GLN A 236 23.94 -4.76 -6.57
C GLN A 236 23.42 -4.40 -7.97
N ARG A 237 22.92 -5.38 -8.72
CA ARG A 237 22.26 -5.16 -10.00
C ARG A 237 21.09 -4.18 -9.86
N TRP A 238 20.21 -4.43 -8.89
CA TRP A 238 19.08 -3.55 -8.62
C TRP A 238 19.50 -2.13 -8.24
N GLN A 239 20.52 -1.98 -7.39
CA GLN A 239 21.07 -0.67 -7.06
C GLN A 239 21.69 0.06 -8.25
N ALA A 240 22.31 -0.67 -9.19
CA ALA A 240 22.79 -0.11 -10.43
C ALA A 240 21.63 0.37 -11.32
N THR A 241 20.59 -0.46 -11.46
CA THR A 241 19.35 -0.10 -12.15
C THR A 241 18.73 1.18 -11.57
N CYS A 242 18.59 1.26 -10.24
CA CYS A 242 18.02 2.46 -9.60
C CYS A 242 18.87 3.72 -9.84
N ARG A 243 20.20 3.60 -9.85
CA ARG A 243 21.09 4.73 -10.18
C ARG A 243 20.95 5.16 -11.63
N GLU A 244 20.84 4.22 -12.56
CA GLU A 244 20.65 4.52 -13.98
C GLU A 244 19.33 5.24 -14.22
N ILE A 245 18.25 4.79 -13.61
CA ILE A 245 16.93 5.44 -13.66
C ILE A 245 17.00 6.87 -13.12
N ALA A 246 17.63 7.07 -11.96
CA ALA A 246 17.81 8.41 -11.40
C ALA A 246 18.70 9.30 -12.32
N GLY A 247 19.77 8.73 -12.88
CA GLY A 247 20.67 9.42 -13.82
C GLY A 247 20.02 9.76 -15.17
N ALA A 248 19.01 9.00 -15.57
CA ALA A 248 18.20 9.26 -16.77
C ALA A 248 17.13 10.36 -16.55
N GLY A 249 17.06 10.96 -15.35
CA GLY A 249 16.18 12.09 -15.05
C GLY A 249 14.82 11.68 -14.46
N TRP A 250 14.58 10.41 -14.17
CA TRP A 250 13.37 10.02 -13.44
C TRP A 250 13.44 10.57 -12.01
N PRO A 251 12.33 11.16 -11.49
CA PRO A 251 12.31 11.78 -10.17
C PRO A 251 12.22 10.72 -9.07
N VAL A 252 13.35 10.02 -8.85
CA VAL A 252 13.47 8.96 -7.85
C VAL A 252 13.52 9.56 -6.44
N ILE A 253 12.71 9.03 -5.55
CA ILE A 253 12.62 9.40 -4.14
C ILE A 253 13.28 8.31 -3.28
N GLY A 254 14.05 8.74 -2.27
CA GLY A 254 14.73 7.82 -1.37
C GLY A 254 16.15 7.47 -1.82
N ASP A 255 16.74 6.48 -1.17
CA ASP A 255 18.17 6.18 -1.29
C ASP A 255 18.49 4.68 -1.33
N ARG A 256 19.78 4.37 -1.33
CA ARG A 256 20.31 3.00 -1.33
C ARG A 256 19.81 2.12 -0.19
N LYS A 257 19.34 2.68 0.93
CA LYS A 257 18.81 1.90 2.05
C LYS A 257 17.52 1.21 1.66
N ARG A 258 16.65 1.90 0.89
CA ARG A 258 15.41 1.33 0.35
C ARG A 258 15.68 0.42 -0.84
N TRP A 259 16.56 0.82 -1.74
CA TRP A 259 16.92 0.02 -2.91
C TRP A 259 17.46 -1.37 -2.52
N ARG A 260 18.25 -1.48 -1.45
CA ARG A 260 18.73 -2.79 -0.95
C ARG A 260 17.62 -3.76 -0.59
N LEU A 261 16.42 -3.27 -0.32
CA LEU A 261 15.23 -4.07 0.00
C LEU A 261 14.45 -4.50 -1.26
N GLY A 262 14.92 -4.10 -2.44
CA GLY A 262 14.21 -4.33 -3.71
C GLY A 262 13.11 -3.30 -3.96
N GLU A 263 13.20 -2.12 -3.35
CA GLU A 263 12.23 -1.04 -3.51
C GLU A 263 12.78 0.07 -4.39
N LEU A 264 11.90 0.72 -5.14
CA LEU A 264 12.15 1.97 -5.85
C LEU A 264 10.89 2.82 -5.76
N THR A 265 11.06 4.08 -5.37
CA THR A 265 9.98 5.06 -5.28
C THR A 265 10.25 6.18 -6.28
N VAL A 266 9.20 6.59 -7.01
CA VAL A 266 9.24 7.75 -7.92
C VAL A 266 8.10 8.70 -7.59
N ASP A 267 8.30 9.98 -7.91
CA ASP A 267 7.26 11.00 -7.80
C ASP A 267 6.02 10.58 -8.61
N TRP A 268 4.84 10.83 -8.04
CA TRP A 268 3.57 10.46 -8.67
C TRP A 268 3.39 11.08 -10.05
N ALA A 269 3.79 12.34 -10.25
CA ALA A 269 3.62 13.04 -11.51
C ALA A 269 4.34 12.36 -12.69
N ALA A 270 5.40 11.57 -12.40
CA ALA A 270 6.14 10.85 -13.43
C ALA A 270 5.43 9.59 -13.94
N VAL A 271 4.43 9.08 -13.22
CA VAL A 271 3.76 7.82 -13.54
C VAL A 271 2.23 7.91 -13.51
N ALA A 272 1.69 9.06 -13.13
CA ALA A 272 0.25 9.31 -13.11
C ALA A 272 -0.38 9.08 -14.49
N PRO A 273 -1.63 8.61 -14.56
CA PRO A 273 -2.37 8.53 -15.81
C PRO A 273 -2.28 9.84 -16.61
N SER A 274 -2.15 9.71 -17.92
CA SER A 274 -2.29 10.87 -18.81
C SER A 274 -3.73 11.34 -18.79
N ALA A 275 -3.94 12.67 -18.76
CA ALA A 275 -5.28 13.26 -18.70
C ALA A 275 -6.05 13.06 -20.01
#